data_9dd2878263e0ead6f4ecaecd19f7b9be
#
_entry.id   9dd2878263e0ead6f4ecaecd19f7b9be
#
_cell.length_a   1.000
_cell.length_b   1.000
_cell.length_c   1.000
_cell.angle_alpha   90.00
_cell.angle_beta   90.00
_cell.angle_gamma   90.00
#
_symmetry.space_group_name_H-M   'P 1'
#
loop_
_entity.id
_entity.type
_entity.pdbx_description
1 polymer ?
#
loop_
_entity_poly.entity_id
_entity_poly.type
_entity_poly.pdbx_seq_one_letter_code
_entity_poly.pdbx_strand_id
1 'polypeptide(L)'
;MRMTVPGDLVRRAAPLIGAPFLAKGDTPDGWDCRGLTRWCLRAFSGIEVPDYLDLYEAAIVCPAGTRERARLLAEGLAAWRPVEPQAGVVAWLTWMGRAGHVGYMLTPRLILHADTPMQTALLDLDEPGGRYRLKGAFVPAFVTDIAVS
;
A
#
# COMPACT_ATOMS: atom_id res chain seq x y z
N MET A 1 -15.78 -11.65 -1.74
CA MET A 1 -16.01 -10.86 -0.53
C MET A 1 -16.23 -9.41 -0.90
N ARG A 2 -17.24 -8.81 -0.33
CA ARG A 2 -17.47 -7.36 -0.51
C ARG A 2 -16.67 -6.56 0.50
N MET A 3 -15.93 -5.57 0.03
CA MET A 3 -15.19 -4.64 0.87
C MET A 3 -15.98 -3.33 0.98
N THR A 4 -16.19 -2.86 2.20
CA THR A 4 -16.91 -1.60 2.45
C THR A 4 -15.94 -0.57 3.00
N VAL A 5 -15.88 0.58 2.35
CA VAL A 5 -14.95 1.66 2.66
C VAL A 5 -15.70 2.88 3.16
N PRO A 6 -15.28 3.53 4.27
CA PRO A 6 -15.90 4.76 4.73
C PRO A 6 -15.79 5.89 3.71
N GLY A 7 -16.85 6.68 3.57
CA GLY A 7 -16.86 7.82 2.66
C GLY A 7 -16.00 9.00 3.13
N ASP A 8 -15.55 9.00 4.39
CA ASP A 8 -14.79 10.09 5.00
C ASP A 8 -13.33 9.69 5.31
N LEU A 9 -12.70 8.90 4.42
CA LEU A 9 -11.36 8.36 4.64
C LEU A 9 -10.29 9.43 4.90
N VAL A 10 -10.33 10.55 4.18
CA VAL A 10 -9.35 11.63 4.37
C VAL A 10 -9.39 12.12 5.80
N ARG A 11 -10.57 12.34 6.34
CA ARG A 11 -10.76 12.78 7.71
C ARG A 11 -10.27 11.72 8.71
N ARG A 12 -10.59 10.46 8.48
CA ARG A 12 -10.19 9.35 9.35
C ARG A 12 -8.69 9.11 9.34
N ALA A 13 -8.04 9.37 8.22
CA ALA A 13 -6.61 9.20 8.08
C ALA A 13 -5.79 10.37 8.64
N ALA A 14 -6.38 11.53 8.83
CA ALA A 14 -5.68 12.73 9.26
C ALA A 14 -4.85 12.53 10.55
N PRO A 15 -5.32 11.83 11.60
CA PRO A 15 -4.53 11.61 12.82
C PRO A 15 -3.30 10.73 12.58
N LEU A 16 -3.20 10.02 11.49
CA LEU A 16 -2.07 9.14 11.18
C LEU A 16 -0.91 9.87 10.51
N ILE A 17 -1.15 11.08 10.01
CA ILE A 17 -0.11 11.90 9.40
C ILE A 17 0.92 12.25 10.48
N GLY A 18 2.20 12.04 10.16
CA GLY A 18 3.27 12.26 11.11
C GLY A 18 3.68 11.03 11.92
N ALA A 19 2.96 9.92 11.81
CA ALA A 19 3.36 8.67 12.44
C ALA A 19 4.78 8.28 11.96
N PRO A 20 5.68 7.86 12.89
CA PRO A 20 7.08 7.66 12.55
C PRO A 20 7.28 6.45 11.62
N PHE A 21 8.32 6.55 10.79
CA PHE A 21 8.78 5.39 10.01
C PHE A 21 9.58 4.45 10.93
N LEU A 22 9.22 3.16 10.86
CA LEU A 22 9.94 2.09 11.56
C LEU A 22 9.96 0.87 10.65
N ALA A 23 11.15 0.44 10.23
CA ALA A 23 11.30 -0.75 9.39
C ALA A 23 10.63 -1.96 10.07
N LYS A 24 9.81 -2.69 9.32
CA LYS A 24 9.02 -3.85 9.78
C LYS A 24 7.92 -3.51 10.80
N GLY A 25 7.74 -2.23 11.13
CA GLY A 25 6.64 -1.80 11.99
C GLY A 25 5.29 -1.90 11.29
N ASP A 26 4.22 -2.08 12.07
CA ASP A 26 2.86 -2.29 11.55
C ASP A 26 1.78 -1.64 12.41
N THR A 27 2.14 -0.69 13.25
CA THR A 27 1.19 0.10 14.06
C THR A 27 1.47 1.59 13.91
N PRO A 28 0.51 2.46 14.29
CA PRO A 28 0.74 3.92 14.27
C PRO A 28 1.88 4.43 15.14
N ASP A 29 2.38 3.63 16.06
CA ASP A 29 3.56 3.97 16.86
C ASP A 29 4.85 3.93 16.04
N GLY A 30 4.84 3.24 14.92
CA GLY A 30 5.92 3.16 13.96
C GLY A 30 5.64 2.07 12.94
N TRP A 31 5.71 2.40 11.67
CA TRP A 31 5.48 1.46 10.58
C TRP A 31 6.28 1.81 9.33
N ASP A 32 6.46 0.83 8.46
CA ASP A 32 6.93 1.03 7.09
C ASP A 32 5.75 1.11 6.13
N CYS A 33 6.01 1.24 4.84
CA CYS A 33 4.94 1.37 3.85
C CYS A 33 4.01 0.16 3.82
N ARG A 34 4.55 -1.03 4.00
CA ARG A 34 3.80 -2.28 4.06
C ARG A 34 2.91 -2.34 5.30
N GLY A 35 3.47 -2.04 6.45
CA GLY A 35 2.76 -2.07 7.73
C GLY A 35 1.63 -1.06 7.79
N LEU A 36 1.86 0.16 7.30
CA LEU A 36 0.82 1.19 7.18
C LEU A 36 -0.33 0.71 6.31
N THR A 37 -0.01 0.20 5.13
CA THR A 37 -1.03 -0.23 4.17
C THR A 37 -1.88 -1.35 4.74
N ARG A 38 -1.25 -2.35 5.35
CA ARG A 38 -1.93 -3.47 5.98
C ARG A 38 -2.85 -3.01 7.12
N TRP A 39 -2.35 -2.10 7.96
CA TRP A 39 -3.13 -1.54 9.06
C TRP A 39 -4.37 -0.79 8.56
N CYS A 40 -4.21 0.04 7.53
CA CYS A 40 -5.32 0.79 6.94
C CYS A 40 -6.36 -0.12 6.29
N LEU A 41 -5.93 -1.17 5.60
CA LEU A 41 -6.85 -2.16 5.04
C LEU A 41 -7.72 -2.78 6.13
N ARG A 42 -7.14 -3.11 7.28
CA ARG A 42 -7.89 -3.67 8.40
C ARG A 42 -8.79 -2.62 9.05
N ALA A 43 -8.25 -1.45 9.39
CA ALA A 43 -8.96 -0.44 10.16
C ALA A 43 -10.05 0.27 9.36
N PHE A 44 -9.82 0.53 8.09
CA PHE A 44 -10.72 1.32 7.26
C PHE A 44 -11.48 0.50 6.22
N SER A 45 -10.83 -0.46 5.59
CA SER A 45 -11.45 -1.30 4.57
C SER A 45 -12.05 -2.60 5.14
N GLY A 46 -11.77 -2.89 6.42
CA GLY A 46 -12.36 -4.03 7.12
C GLY A 46 -11.85 -5.40 6.64
N ILE A 47 -10.68 -5.46 6.03
CA ILE A 47 -10.12 -6.71 5.51
C ILE A 47 -8.79 -7.04 6.15
N GLU A 48 -8.61 -8.33 6.45
CA GLU A 48 -7.35 -8.87 6.94
C GLU A 48 -6.57 -9.43 5.75
N VAL A 49 -5.30 -9.05 5.67
CA VAL A 49 -4.37 -9.62 4.70
C VAL A 49 -3.20 -10.26 5.43
N PRO A 50 -2.65 -11.35 4.89
CA PRO A 50 -1.46 -11.95 5.48
C PRO A 50 -0.30 -10.96 5.51
N ASP A 51 0.59 -11.14 6.47
CA ASP A 51 1.85 -10.43 6.48
C ASP A 51 2.80 -11.11 5.49
N TYR A 52 3.07 -10.45 4.38
CA TYR A 52 3.96 -10.98 3.34
C TYR A 52 5.43 -10.71 3.63
N LEU A 53 5.78 -10.41 4.88
CA LEU A 53 7.14 -10.03 5.26
C LEU A 53 8.17 -11.10 4.88
N ASP A 54 7.85 -12.37 5.15
CA ASP A 54 8.76 -13.48 4.83
C ASP A 54 9.02 -13.58 3.33
N LEU A 55 7.98 -13.46 2.52
CA LEU A 55 8.10 -13.47 1.07
C LEU A 55 8.89 -12.26 0.57
N TYR A 56 8.65 -11.10 1.14
CA TYR A 56 9.36 -9.87 0.81
C TYR A 56 10.85 -9.99 1.15
N GLU A 57 11.18 -10.48 2.35
CA GLU A 57 12.56 -10.67 2.76
C GLU A 57 13.27 -11.71 1.87
N ALA A 58 12.61 -12.80 1.54
CA ALA A 58 13.15 -13.80 0.64
C ALA A 58 13.45 -13.22 -0.75
N ALA A 59 12.55 -12.39 -1.27
CA ALA A 59 12.74 -11.74 -2.56
C ALA A 59 13.92 -10.77 -2.57
N ILE A 60 14.15 -10.05 -1.46
CA ILE A 60 15.25 -9.10 -1.34
C ILE A 60 16.61 -9.79 -1.39
N VAL A 61 16.76 -10.95 -0.73
CA VAL A 61 18.04 -11.68 -0.70
C VAL A 61 18.36 -12.40 -2.01
N CYS A 62 17.37 -12.60 -2.87
CA CYS A 62 17.60 -13.17 -4.18
C CYS A 62 18.19 -12.13 -5.13
N PRO A 63 19.25 -12.43 -5.88
CA PRO A 63 19.81 -11.48 -6.84
C PRO A 63 18.77 -11.03 -7.87
N ALA A 64 18.84 -9.75 -8.26
CA ALA A 64 17.96 -9.20 -9.27
C ALA A 64 18.12 -9.96 -10.59
N GLY A 65 17.01 -10.19 -11.29
CA GLY A 65 16.99 -10.89 -12.57
C GLY A 65 17.06 -12.42 -12.47
N THR A 66 17.12 -12.97 -11.26
CA THR A 66 17.11 -14.42 -11.10
C THR A 66 15.68 -14.98 -11.24
N ARG A 67 15.61 -16.25 -11.67
CA ARG A 67 14.34 -16.97 -11.79
C ARG A 67 13.64 -17.10 -10.43
N GLU A 68 14.40 -17.33 -9.36
CA GLU A 68 13.86 -17.46 -8.01
C GLU A 68 13.20 -16.16 -7.55
N ARG A 69 13.85 -15.02 -7.77
CA ARG A 69 13.23 -13.72 -7.42
C ARG A 69 11.95 -13.46 -8.21
N ALA A 70 11.96 -13.78 -9.51
CA ALA A 70 10.77 -13.64 -10.35
C ALA A 70 9.62 -14.52 -9.84
N ARG A 71 9.91 -15.75 -9.41
CA ARG A 71 8.93 -16.68 -8.85
C ARG A 71 8.30 -16.13 -7.56
N LEU A 72 9.14 -15.63 -6.65
CA LEU A 72 8.68 -15.09 -5.37
C LEU A 72 7.81 -13.84 -5.57
N LEU A 73 8.19 -12.96 -6.50
CA LEU A 73 7.40 -11.79 -6.82
C LEU A 73 6.07 -12.16 -7.47
N ALA A 74 6.07 -13.16 -8.34
CA ALA A 74 4.84 -13.65 -8.97
C ALA A 74 3.87 -14.26 -7.95
N GLU A 75 4.36 -15.01 -6.97
CA GLU A 75 3.53 -15.55 -5.87
C GLU A 75 2.88 -14.42 -5.07
N GLY A 76 3.66 -13.38 -4.75
CA GLY A 76 3.11 -12.21 -4.05
C GLY A 76 2.02 -11.51 -4.86
N LEU A 77 2.25 -11.31 -6.15
CA LEU A 77 1.30 -10.64 -7.03
C LEU A 77 0.04 -11.47 -7.29
N ALA A 78 0.13 -12.80 -7.28
CA ALA A 78 -1.02 -13.67 -7.51
C ALA A 78 -2.12 -13.51 -6.44
N ALA A 79 -1.76 -13.01 -5.25
CA ALA A 79 -2.72 -12.76 -4.17
C ALA A 79 -3.51 -11.47 -4.36
N TRP A 80 -3.21 -10.67 -5.38
CA TRP A 80 -3.77 -9.35 -5.61
C TRP A 80 -4.43 -9.24 -6.98
N ARG A 81 -5.49 -8.45 -7.05
CA ARG A 81 -6.26 -8.18 -8.26
C ARG A 81 -6.18 -6.69 -8.61
N PRO A 82 -5.86 -6.32 -9.85
CA PRO A 82 -5.89 -4.91 -10.26
C PRO A 82 -7.31 -4.36 -10.27
N VAL A 83 -7.43 -3.10 -9.85
CA VAL A 83 -8.70 -2.35 -9.84
C VAL A 83 -8.43 -0.93 -10.30
N GLU A 84 -9.49 -0.20 -10.63
CA GLU A 84 -9.38 1.24 -10.86
C GLU A 84 -8.94 1.97 -9.58
N PRO A 85 -8.10 3.02 -9.67
CA PRO A 85 -7.73 3.84 -8.52
C PRO A 85 -8.96 4.41 -7.83
N GLN A 86 -9.07 4.13 -6.51
CA GLN A 86 -10.23 4.52 -5.73
C GLN A 86 -9.91 4.47 -4.24
N ALA A 87 -10.77 5.06 -3.41
CA ALA A 87 -10.63 5.02 -1.96
C ALA A 87 -10.63 3.58 -1.43
N GLY A 88 -9.76 3.31 -0.48
CA GLY A 88 -9.74 2.05 0.27
C GLY A 88 -8.93 0.91 -0.35
N VAL A 89 -8.24 1.15 -1.45
CA VAL A 89 -7.41 0.15 -2.13
C VAL A 89 -5.93 0.44 -1.97
N VAL A 90 -5.10 -0.51 -2.34
CA VAL A 90 -3.64 -0.39 -2.28
C VAL A 90 -3.12 0.30 -3.53
N ALA A 91 -2.29 1.32 -3.33
CA ALA A 91 -1.54 1.95 -4.40
C ALA A 91 -0.17 1.30 -4.53
N TRP A 92 0.19 0.92 -5.74
CA TRP A 92 1.55 0.51 -6.07
C TRP A 92 2.25 1.67 -6.75
N LEU A 93 3.35 2.10 -6.13
CA LEU A 93 4.05 3.31 -6.50
C LEU A 93 5.47 2.99 -6.97
N THR A 94 5.94 3.79 -7.92
CA THR A 94 7.34 3.84 -8.27
C THR A 94 7.92 5.17 -7.79
N TRP A 95 9.16 5.15 -7.33
CA TRP A 95 9.91 6.33 -6.97
C TRP A 95 11.17 6.37 -7.83
N MET A 96 11.29 7.38 -8.67
CA MET A 96 12.42 7.54 -9.60
C MET A 96 12.70 6.25 -10.40
N GLY A 97 11.63 5.62 -10.90
CA GLY A 97 11.72 4.38 -11.68
C GLY A 97 11.92 3.10 -10.90
N ARG A 98 12.05 3.17 -9.57
CA ARG A 98 12.16 1.99 -8.70
C ARG A 98 10.78 1.56 -8.23
N ALA A 99 10.41 0.31 -8.50
CA ALA A 99 9.18 -0.30 -8.00
C ALA A 99 9.35 -0.76 -6.54
N GLY A 100 8.24 -1.02 -5.86
CA GLY A 100 8.24 -1.66 -4.55
C GLY A 100 7.77 -0.79 -3.40
N HIS A 101 7.26 0.39 -3.67
CA HIS A 101 6.63 1.23 -2.66
C HIS A 101 5.11 1.10 -2.74
N VAL A 102 4.47 1.01 -1.59
CA VAL A 102 3.01 0.88 -1.51
C VAL A 102 2.44 1.92 -0.58
N GLY A 103 1.17 2.22 -0.75
CA GLY A 103 0.41 3.10 0.11
C GLY A 103 -1.06 2.75 0.09
N TYR A 104 -1.84 3.47 0.88
CA TYR A 104 -3.27 3.28 0.99
C TYR A 104 -4.00 4.47 0.35
N MET A 105 -4.87 4.19 -0.62
CA MET A 105 -5.57 5.25 -1.34
C MET A 105 -6.73 5.81 -0.51
N LEU A 106 -6.73 7.11 -0.31
CA LEU A 106 -7.81 7.83 0.35
C LEU A 106 -8.83 8.34 -0.66
N THR A 107 -8.35 8.71 -1.82
CA THR A 107 -9.12 9.10 -3.01
C THR A 107 -8.38 8.58 -4.24
N PRO A 108 -8.94 8.68 -5.46
CA PRO A 108 -8.19 8.30 -6.66
C PRO A 108 -6.86 9.04 -6.86
N ARG A 109 -6.63 10.15 -6.14
CA ARG A 109 -5.45 11.01 -6.32
C ARG A 109 -4.64 11.20 -5.06
N LEU A 110 -5.16 10.84 -3.89
CA LEU A 110 -4.52 11.12 -2.61
C LEU A 110 -4.20 9.81 -1.89
N ILE A 111 -2.94 9.63 -1.53
CA ILE A 111 -2.44 8.38 -0.97
C ILE A 111 -1.77 8.67 0.36
N LEU A 112 -2.07 7.84 1.37
CA LEU A 112 -1.36 7.83 2.63
C LEU A 112 -0.20 6.83 2.52
N HIS A 113 1.02 7.30 2.82
CA HIS A 113 2.19 6.43 2.72
C HIS A 113 3.25 6.78 3.76
N ALA A 114 4.14 5.84 4.01
CA ALA A 114 5.30 6.02 4.88
C ALA A 114 6.56 5.59 4.12
N ASP A 115 7.56 6.45 4.09
CA ASP A 115 8.82 6.17 3.42
C ASP A 115 9.99 6.70 4.24
N THR A 116 11.14 6.04 4.14
CA THR A 116 12.35 6.47 4.85
C THR A 116 13.06 7.60 4.08
N PRO A 117 13.59 8.61 4.74
CA PRO A 117 13.59 8.88 6.20
C PRO A 117 12.33 9.64 6.68
N MET A 118 11.30 9.66 5.88
CA MET A 118 10.10 10.47 6.08
C MET A 118 9.14 9.81 7.06
N GLN A 119 8.31 10.63 7.66
CA GLN A 119 7.15 10.20 8.43
C GLN A 119 6.00 9.88 7.48
N THR A 120 4.92 9.32 8.05
CA THR A 120 3.67 9.14 7.32
C THR A 120 3.17 10.49 6.79
N ALA A 121 2.88 10.54 5.51
CA ALA A 121 2.48 11.75 4.81
C ALA A 121 1.42 11.47 3.75
N LEU A 122 0.76 12.53 3.32
CA LEU A 122 -0.12 12.49 2.16
C LEU A 122 0.71 12.68 0.89
N LEU A 123 0.45 11.85 -0.09
CA LEU A 123 0.99 11.97 -1.44
C LEU A 123 -0.14 12.39 -2.36
N ASP A 124 -0.01 13.58 -2.95
CA ASP A 124 -0.94 14.07 -3.96
C ASP A 124 -0.38 13.77 -5.35
N LEU A 125 -1.04 12.90 -6.10
CA LEU A 125 -0.61 12.51 -7.44
C LEU A 125 -0.70 13.65 -8.45
N ASP A 126 -1.47 14.70 -8.16
CA ASP A 126 -1.62 15.86 -9.01
C ASP A 126 -0.58 16.95 -8.75
N GLU A 127 0.25 16.78 -7.70
CA GLU A 127 1.26 17.78 -7.37
C GLU A 127 2.34 17.85 -8.46
N PRO A 128 2.59 19.03 -9.04
CA PRO A 128 3.65 19.19 -10.05
C PRO A 128 5.03 18.87 -9.48
N GLY A 129 5.86 18.15 -10.25
CA GLY A 129 7.21 17.78 -9.84
C GLY A 129 7.29 16.65 -8.83
N GLY A 130 6.20 15.98 -8.53
CA GLY A 130 6.18 14.81 -7.66
C GLY A 130 7.06 13.68 -8.19
N ARG A 131 7.80 13.01 -7.28
CA ARG A 131 8.76 11.95 -7.62
C ARG A 131 8.13 10.57 -7.68
N TYR A 132 6.94 10.41 -7.10
CA TYR A 132 6.21 9.15 -7.13
C TYR A 132 5.28 9.09 -8.33
N ARG A 133 5.13 7.90 -8.88
CA ARG A 133 4.17 7.63 -9.95
C ARG A 133 3.31 6.45 -9.55
N LEU A 134 2.02 6.54 -9.80
CA LEU A 134 1.10 5.43 -9.59
C LEU A 134 1.30 4.42 -10.72
N LYS A 135 1.71 3.21 -10.36
CA LYS A 135 1.87 2.10 -11.29
C LYS A 135 0.60 1.27 -11.42
N GLY A 136 -0.18 1.19 -10.36
CA GLY A 136 -1.43 0.46 -10.36
C GLY A 136 -2.11 0.53 -9.00
N ALA A 137 -3.37 0.10 -8.97
CA ALA A 137 -4.16 -0.02 -7.76
C ALA A 137 -4.65 -1.46 -7.63
N PHE A 138 -4.70 -1.97 -6.41
CA PHE A 138 -4.94 -3.40 -6.17
C PHE A 138 -5.78 -3.61 -4.92
N VAL A 139 -6.50 -4.74 -4.93
CA VAL A 139 -7.13 -5.31 -3.73
C VAL A 139 -6.74 -6.77 -3.62
N PRO A 140 -6.85 -7.39 -2.44
CA PRO A 140 -6.69 -8.84 -2.34
C PRO A 140 -7.63 -9.56 -3.31
N ALA A 141 -7.17 -10.66 -3.88
CA ALA A 141 -7.92 -11.39 -4.91
C ALA A 141 -9.30 -11.87 -4.41
N PHE A 142 -9.46 -12.07 -3.10
CA PHE A 142 -10.74 -12.47 -2.52
C PHE A 142 -11.78 -11.33 -2.45
N VAL A 143 -11.37 -10.08 -2.69
CA VAL A 143 -12.30 -8.95 -2.75
C VAL A 143 -12.89 -8.90 -4.16
N THR A 144 -14.21 -9.08 -4.26
CA THR A 144 -14.91 -9.15 -5.54
C THR A 144 -15.76 -7.92 -5.81
N ASP A 145 -16.04 -7.11 -4.78
CA ASP A 145 -16.89 -5.92 -4.89
C ASP A 145 -16.42 -4.87 -3.87
N ILE A 146 -16.46 -3.61 -4.24
CA ILE A 146 -16.06 -2.48 -3.40
C ILE A 146 -17.22 -1.50 -3.31
N ALA A 147 -17.64 -1.19 -2.09
CA ALA A 147 -18.70 -0.24 -1.82
C ALA A 147 -18.22 0.87 -0.90
N VAL A 148 -18.76 2.08 -1.08
CA VAL A 148 -18.52 3.22 -0.19
C VAL A 148 -19.77 3.42 0.67
N SER A 149 -19.57 3.49 1.96
CA SER A 149 -20.69 3.67 2.91
C SER A 149 -20.94 5.14 3.20
#